data_607e7627540540d7f2adf2376ef39ab8
#
_entry.id   607e7627540540d7f2adf2376ef39ab8
#
_cell.length_a   1.000
_cell.length_b   1.000
_cell.length_c   1.000
_cell.angle_alpha   90.00
_cell.angle_beta   90.00
_cell.angle_gamma   90.00
#
_symmetry.space_group_name_H-M   'P 1'
#
loop_
_entity.id
_entity.type
_entity.pdbx_description
1 polymer ?
#
loop_
_entity_poly.entity_id
_entity_poly.type
_entity_poly.pdbx_seq_one_letter_code
_entity_poly.pdbx_strand_id
1 'polypeptide(L)'
;MAPIEPANWLLKSPQFIKGTFEDVEAAVDWFHGQIKVYAERFDGDHAADPETIRLQLEGARESITHERDVVGGWWINGGSTFYAVHLVACPNFFRPDYACPKPPR
;
A
#
# COMPACT_ATOMS: atom_id res chain seq x y z
N MET A 1 9.71 12.42 2.83
CA MET A 1 8.66 12.60 1.81
C MET A 1 8.49 11.33 1.00
N ALA A 2 7.27 10.91 0.76
CA ALA A 2 7.01 9.70 0.00
C ALA A 2 7.38 9.88 -1.48
N PRO A 3 7.96 8.87 -2.13
CA PRO A 3 8.25 8.95 -3.56
C PRO A 3 6.98 9.11 -4.40
N ILE A 4 7.07 9.90 -5.47
CA ILE A 4 5.98 10.04 -6.44
C ILE A 4 5.83 8.74 -7.24
N GLU A 5 6.95 8.16 -7.68
CA GLU A 5 6.96 6.86 -8.35
C GLU A 5 7.09 5.76 -7.29
N PRO A 6 6.08 4.85 -7.17
CA PRO A 6 6.12 3.82 -6.11
C PRO A 6 7.39 2.96 -6.11
N ALA A 7 7.93 2.62 -7.30
CA ALA A 7 9.14 1.82 -7.39
C ALA A 7 10.32 2.44 -6.63
N ASN A 8 10.33 3.75 -6.46
CA ASN A 8 11.44 4.43 -5.77
C ASN A 8 11.50 4.10 -4.27
N TRP A 9 10.46 3.50 -3.70
CA TRP A 9 10.53 2.97 -2.35
C TRP A 9 11.62 1.89 -2.22
N LEU A 10 11.91 1.18 -3.31
CA LEU A 10 12.95 0.15 -3.33
C LEU A 10 14.36 0.75 -3.20
N LEU A 11 14.51 2.04 -3.48
CA LEU A 11 15.78 2.77 -3.36
C LEU A 11 15.94 3.41 -1.99
N LYS A 12 14.90 3.41 -1.15
CA LYS A 12 14.95 3.97 0.19
C LYS A 12 15.60 3.01 1.17
N SER A 13 16.04 3.54 2.31
CA SER A 13 16.57 2.72 3.38
C SER A 13 15.54 1.67 3.81
N PRO A 14 15.96 0.41 4.07
CA PRO A 14 15.05 -0.65 4.51
C PRO A 14 14.23 -0.31 5.74
N GLN A 15 14.67 0.65 6.56
CA GLN A 15 13.90 1.06 7.74
C GLN A 15 12.54 1.66 7.41
N PHE A 16 12.34 2.14 6.18
CA PHE A 16 11.05 2.66 5.74
C PHE A 16 10.08 1.56 5.31
N ILE A 17 10.55 0.33 5.20
CA ILE A 17 9.72 -0.82 4.82
C ILE A 17 9.08 -1.38 6.08
N LYS A 18 7.75 -1.41 6.12
CA LYS A 18 7.00 -1.89 7.28
C LYS A 18 6.74 -3.40 7.25
N GLY A 19 6.85 -4.02 6.08
CA GLY A 19 6.73 -5.47 5.93
C GLY A 19 7.08 -5.89 4.51
N THR A 20 7.50 -7.14 4.36
CA THR A 20 7.76 -7.74 3.05
C THR A 20 7.02 -9.07 2.99
N PHE A 21 6.42 -9.38 1.83
CA PHE A 21 5.55 -10.54 1.67
C PHE A 21 5.83 -11.23 0.35
N GLU A 22 5.85 -12.55 0.36
CA GLU A 22 5.94 -13.36 -0.86
C GLU A 22 4.56 -13.80 -1.33
N ASP A 23 3.58 -13.77 -0.43
CA ASP A 23 2.21 -14.19 -0.70
C ASP A 23 1.29 -13.00 -0.89
N VAL A 24 0.50 -13.02 -1.98
CA VAL A 24 -0.44 -11.94 -2.31
C VAL A 24 -1.46 -11.72 -1.19
N GLU A 25 -2.03 -12.80 -0.65
CA GLU A 25 -3.05 -12.68 0.39
C GLU A 25 -2.48 -12.07 1.68
N ALA A 26 -1.26 -12.44 2.04
CA ALA A 26 -0.60 -11.84 3.20
C ALA A 26 -0.38 -10.34 3.02
N ALA A 27 0.02 -9.92 1.82
CA ALA A 27 0.20 -8.51 1.50
C ALA A 27 -1.13 -7.74 1.56
N VAL A 28 -2.20 -8.31 1.01
CA VAL A 28 -3.54 -7.71 1.03
C VAL A 28 -4.07 -7.61 2.46
N ASP A 29 -3.87 -8.65 3.27
CA ASP A 29 -4.29 -8.64 4.68
C ASP A 29 -3.57 -7.55 5.46
N TRP A 30 -2.27 -7.38 5.22
CA TRP A 30 -1.50 -6.31 5.84
C TRP A 30 -2.04 -4.94 5.41
N PHE A 31 -2.31 -4.77 4.13
CA PHE A 31 -2.87 -3.52 3.59
C PHE A 31 -4.21 -3.19 4.25
N HIS A 32 -5.08 -4.20 4.38
CA HIS A 32 -6.36 -4.05 5.06
C HIS A 32 -6.16 -3.61 6.52
N GLY A 33 -5.19 -4.24 7.21
CA GLY A 33 -4.87 -3.86 8.58
C GLY A 33 -4.44 -2.40 8.70
N GLN A 34 -3.67 -1.91 7.74
CA GLN A 34 -3.24 -0.50 7.72
C GLN A 34 -4.41 0.45 7.46
N ILE A 35 -5.35 0.06 6.61
CA ILE A 35 -6.57 0.85 6.41
C ILE A 35 -7.35 0.98 7.72
N LYS A 36 -7.50 -0.12 8.46
CA LYS A 36 -8.27 -0.13 9.71
C LYS A 36 -7.69 0.79 10.79
N VAL A 37 -6.39 1.03 10.77
CA VAL A 37 -5.73 1.86 11.80
C VAL A 37 -6.37 3.25 11.90
N TYR A 38 -6.72 3.85 10.75
CA TYR A 38 -7.25 5.20 10.70
C TYR A 38 -8.62 5.31 10.03
N ALA A 39 -9.29 4.20 9.75
CA ALA A 39 -10.55 4.21 9.01
C ALA A 39 -11.60 5.15 9.61
N GLU A 40 -11.69 5.20 10.94
CA GLU A 40 -12.65 6.05 11.64
C GLU A 40 -12.36 7.54 11.48
N ARG A 41 -11.14 7.89 11.05
CA ARG A 41 -10.70 9.27 10.86
C ARG A 41 -10.69 9.70 9.40
N PHE A 42 -11.05 8.81 8.48
CA PHE A 42 -11.05 9.14 7.06
C PHE A 42 -12.07 10.23 6.77
N ASP A 43 -11.64 11.24 6.00
CA ASP A 43 -12.53 12.27 5.50
C ASP A 43 -13.27 11.74 4.27
N GLY A 44 -14.48 12.21 4.07
CA GLY A 44 -15.32 11.76 2.97
C GLY A 44 -16.40 10.79 3.46
N ASP A 45 -17.61 10.96 2.92
CA ASP A 45 -18.82 10.30 3.42
C ASP A 45 -18.78 8.78 3.34
N HIS A 46 -18.06 8.23 2.36
CA HIS A 46 -18.05 6.80 2.09
C HIS A 46 -16.66 6.16 2.14
N ALA A 47 -15.63 6.92 2.54
CA ALA A 47 -14.25 6.43 2.51
C ALA A 47 -14.02 5.20 3.40
N ALA A 48 -14.73 5.10 4.51
CA ALA A 48 -14.60 3.99 5.45
C ALA A 48 -15.72 2.96 5.34
N ASP A 49 -16.62 3.08 4.36
CA ASP A 49 -17.71 2.11 4.19
C ASP A 49 -17.13 0.73 3.88
N PRO A 50 -17.70 -0.34 4.47
CA PRO A 50 -17.22 -1.71 4.22
C PRO A 50 -17.17 -2.07 2.74
N GLU A 51 -18.14 -1.63 1.94
CA GLU A 51 -18.17 -1.89 0.50
C GLU A 51 -17.05 -1.17 -0.23
N THR A 52 -16.77 0.08 0.13
CA THR A 52 -15.67 0.86 -0.46
C THR A 52 -14.33 0.19 -0.15
N ILE A 53 -14.14 -0.23 1.10
CA ILE A 53 -12.92 -0.93 1.51
C ILE A 53 -12.80 -2.27 0.77
N ARG A 54 -13.91 -3.02 0.65
CA ARG A 54 -13.91 -4.28 -0.08
C ARG A 54 -13.44 -4.11 -1.52
N LEU A 55 -13.93 -3.09 -2.21
CA LEU A 55 -13.53 -2.80 -3.59
C LEU A 55 -12.06 -2.40 -3.68
N GLN A 56 -11.56 -1.65 -2.71
CA GLN A 56 -10.14 -1.31 -2.64
C GLN A 56 -9.27 -2.55 -2.46
N LEU A 57 -9.70 -3.48 -1.61
CA LEU A 57 -8.94 -4.72 -1.38
C LEU A 57 -8.95 -5.62 -2.62
N GLU A 58 -10.08 -5.69 -3.33
CA GLU A 58 -10.14 -6.45 -4.58
C GLU A 58 -9.21 -5.84 -5.63
N GLY A 59 -9.21 -4.51 -5.75
CA GLY A 59 -8.31 -3.80 -6.66
C GLY A 59 -6.84 -4.01 -6.30
N ALA A 60 -6.53 -3.99 -5.02
CA ALA A 60 -5.17 -4.24 -4.53
C ALA A 60 -4.72 -5.67 -4.87
N ARG A 61 -5.59 -6.66 -4.62
CA ARG A 61 -5.30 -8.06 -4.94
C ARG A 61 -5.03 -8.24 -6.43
N GLU A 62 -5.88 -7.66 -7.27
CA GLU A 62 -5.72 -7.72 -8.72
C GLU A 62 -4.40 -7.10 -9.16
N SER A 63 -4.10 -5.90 -8.66
CA SER A 63 -2.88 -5.19 -9.04
C SER A 63 -1.62 -5.96 -8.63
N ILE A 64 -1.53 -6.38 -7.38
CA ILE A 64 -0.33 -7.05 -6.88
C ILE A 64 -0.15 -8.45 -7.49
N THR A 65 -1.25 -9.12 -7.83
CA THR A 65 -1.20 -10.42 -8.53
C THR A 65 -0.52 -10.26 -9.89
N HIS A 66 -0.68 -9.11 -10.54
CA HIS A 66 -0.05 -8.80 -11.81
C HIS A 66 1.25 -8.00 -11.64
N GLU A 67 1.85 -8.07 -10.46
CA GLU A 67 3.13 -7.41 -10.16
C GLU A 67 3.08 -5.89 -10.32
N ARG A 68 1.91 -5.29 -10.10
CA ARG A 68 1.73 -3.85 -10.14
C ARG A 68 1.64 -3.28 -8.74
N ASP A 69 2.11 -2.04 -8.59
CA ASP A 69 2.10 -1.36 -7.31
C ASP A 69 0.70 -0.92 -6.93
N VAL A 70 0.48 -0.81 -5.62
CA VAL A 70 -0.79 -0.32 -5.06
C VAL A 70 -0.50 0.91 -4.22
N VAL A 71 -1.27 1.97 -4.43
CA VAL A 71 -1.19 3.18 -3.61
C VAL A 71 -2.57 3.47 -3.06
N GLY A 72 -2.70 3.43 -1.73
CA GLY A 72 -3.90 3.88 -1.04
C GLY A 72 -3.62 5.21 -0.35
N GLY A 73 -4.50 6.18 -0.49
CA GLY A 73 -4.32 7.47 0.14
C GLY A 73 -5.65 8.03 0.64
N TRP A 74 -5.60 8.62 1.83
CA TRP A 74 -6.78 9.19 2.47
C TRP A 74 -6.41 10.45 3.23
N TRP A 75 -7.27 11.47 3.12
CA TRP A 75 -7.19 12.59 4.04
C TRP A 75 -7.87 12.19 5.34
N ILE A 76 -7.28 12.59 6.46
CA ILE A 76 -7.81 12.29 7.80
C ILE A 76 -7.82 13.56 8.64
N ASN A 77 -8.57 13.50 9.74
CA ASN A 77 -8.63 14.57 10.75
C ASN A 77 -9.04 15.93 10.14
N GLY A 78 -10.10 15.95 9.34
CA GLY A 78 -10.60 17.18 8.75
C GLY A 78 -9.69 17.78 7.69
N GLY A 79 -8.96 16.95 6.96
CA GLY A 79 -8.08 17.37 5.90
C GLY A 79 -6.72 17.87 6.36
N SER A 80 -6.40 17.70 7.65
CA SER A 80 -5.14 18.19 8.21
C SER A 80 -3.96 17.25 7.93
N THR A 81 -4.21 15.96 7.66
CA THR A 81 -3.17 14.96 7.48
C THR A 81 -3.52 14.05 6.32
N PHE A 82 -2.53 13.73 5.50
CA PHE A 82 -2.68 12.76 4.42
C PHE A 82 -2.04 11.43 4.84
N TYR A 83 -2.83 10.36 4.85
CA TYR A 83 -2.39 9.02 5.18
C TYR A 83 -2.27 8.20 3.90
N ALA A 84 -1.09 7.63 3.66
CA ALA A 84 -0.85 6.82 2.47
C ALA A 84 -0.23 5.48 2.83
N VAL A 85 -0.67 4.44 2.13
CA VAL A 85 -0.13 3.08 2.25
C VAL A 85 0.24 2.60 0.86
N HIS A 86 1.46 2.12 0.70
CA HIS A 86 1.97 1.63 -0.58
C HIS A 86 2.31 0.15 -0.49
N LEU A 87 1.87 -0.63 -1.48
CA LEU A 87 2.38 -1.96 -1.74
C LEU A 87 3.22 -1.86 -3.01
N VAL A 88 4.50 -2.16 -2.90
CA VAL A 88 5.44 -2.05 -4.02
C VAL A 88 5.85 -3.44 -4.45
N ALA A 89 5.58 -3.76 -5.71
CA ALA A 89 5.95 -5.05 -6.28
C ALA A 89 7.45 -5.15 -6.50
N CYS A 90 8.02 -6.32 -6.24
CA CYS A 90 9.43 -6.59 -6.51
C CYS A 90 9.62 -8.05 -6.96
N PRO A 91 10.23 -8.31 -8.11
CA PRO A 91 10.76 -7.30 -9.06
C PRO A 91 9.67 -6.35 -9.53
N ASN A 92 10.02 -5.07 -9.70
CA ASN A 92 9.04 -4.07 -10.06
C ASN A 92 8.75 -4.10 -11.55
N PHE A 93 7.48 -3.97 -11.92
CA PHE A 93 7.06 -3.99 -13.31
C PHE A 93 7.74 -2.89 -14.15
N PHE A 94 7.82 -1.69 -13.58
CA PHE A 94 8.38 -0.52 -14.28
C PHE A 94 9.88 -0.36 -14.09
N ARG A 95 10.44 -0.95 -13.05
CA ARG A 95 11.85 -0.87 -12.70
C ARG A 95 12.38 -2.24 -12.28
N PRO A 96 12.43 -3.20 -13.20
CA PRO A 96 12.84 -4.56 -12.85
C PRO A 96 14.31 -4.67 -12.39
N ASP A 97 15.12 -3.66 -12.69
CA ASP A 97 16.52 -3.58 -12.28
C ASP A 97 16.72 -3.13 -10.83
N TYR A 98 15.68 -2.60 -10.18
CA TYR A 98 15.79 -2.20 -8.77
C TYR A 98 15.85 -3.43 -7.89
N ALA A 99 16.80 -3.42 -6.94
CA ALA A 99 17.00 -4.53 -6.03
C ALA A 99 15.78 -4.75 -5.13
N CYS A 100 15.42 -6.02 -4.94
CA CYS A 100 14.37 -6.37 -4.00
C CYS A 100 14.90 -6.30 -2.56
N PRO A 101 14.02 -5.93 -1.59
CA PRO A 101 14.41 -5.98 -0.20
C PRO A 101 14.66 -7.42 0.25
N LYS A 102 15.21 -7.56 1.45
CA LYS A 102 15.43 -8.89 2.03
C LYS A 102 14.10 -9.64 2.18
N PRO A 103 14.16 -11.00 2.24
CA PRO A 103 12.95 -11.82 2.39
C PRO A 103 12.05 -11.40 3.54
N PRO A 104 10.76 -11.81 3.51
CA PRO A 104 9.78 -11.50 4.55
C PRO A 104 10.29 -11.87 5.95
N ARG A 105 9.91 -11.05 6.90
CA ARG A 105 10.25 -11.29 8.31
C ARG A 105 9.16 -12.05 9.00
#